data_7b8ffdf262439fe25f19245295f611e2
#
_entry.id   7b8ffdf262439fe25f19245295f611e2
#
_cell.length_a   1.000
_cell.length_b   1.000
_cell.length_c   1.000
_cell.angle_alpha   90.00
_cell.angle_beta   90.00
_cell.angle_gamma   90.00
#
_symmetry.space_group_name_H-M   'P 1'
#
loop_
_entity.id
_entity.type
_entity.pdbx_description
1 polymer ?
#
loop_
_entity_poly.entity_id
_entity_poly.type
_entity_poly.pdbx_seq_one_letter_code
_entity_poly.pdbx_strand_id
1 'polypeptide(L)'
;MRSPARVLNSLTKHSQTTEYRFERLYRILFNEEMYYLAYQRIYAKPGNMTQGADGETIDRMSLPRIEKLILSLKDESYSPQPSRRMYIPKKNGKTRPLGVPSFDDKLVQEVVRMVLEAIYEGHFEDTSHGFRPHRSCHTALNAVQKTFTGKKWFIEGDIKGFFDNVNHDILIDILKERISDERSIRLIRKFLRAGYLEQWRFHGTYSGMPQGGIISPILANIYLDKLDKYMKEYATGFDRGNRVRAYREYEVLTYQKRLVMRELKTATNDVERKVLVNRLKEIDKARSAMPCFAPMDGNFKRLKYVRYADDF
;
A
#
# COMPACT_ATOMS: atom_id res chain seq x y z
N MET A 1 -9.67 -10.65 -30.23
CA MET A 1 -8.77 -9.85 -29.34
C MET A 1 -8.10 -10.77 -28.32
N ARG A 2 -7.03 -10.32 -27.62
CA ARG A 2 -6.40 -11.13 -26.54
C ARG A 2 -7.26 -11.02 -25.30
N SER A 3 -7.48 -12.14 -24.58
CA SER A 3 -8.23 -12.12 -23.32
C SER A 3 -7.58 -11.21 -22.29
N PRO A 4 -8.35 -10.56 -21.41
CA PRO A 4 -7.85 -9.66 -20.34
C PRO A 4 -6.74 -10.33 -19.49
N ALA A 5 -6.93 -11.57 -19.11
CA ALA A 5 -5.96 -12.33 -18.33
C ALA A 5 -4.59 -12.43 -19.04
N ARG A 6 -4.59 -12.73 -20.34
CA ARG A 6 -3.33 -12.78 -21.12
C ARG A 6 -2.65 -11.43 -21.23
N VAL A 7 -3.44 -10.35 -21.40
CA VAL A 7 -2.90 -8.99 -21.45
C VAL A 7 -2.25 -8.62 -20.12
N LEU A 8 -2.97 -8.76 -19.02
CA LEU A 8 -2.50 -8.40 -17.68
C LEU A 8 -1.29 -9.26 -17.25
N ASN A 9 -1.33 -10.58 -17.48
CA ASN A 9 -0.20 -11.46 -17.18
C ASN A 9 1.06 -11.11 -18.00
N SER A 10 0.89 -10.70 -19.26
CA SER A 10 2.01 -10.23 -20.09
C SER A 10 2.62 -8.95 -19.50
N LEU A 11 1.80 -7.99 -19.05
CA LEU A 11 2.29 -6.78 -18.37
C LEU A 11 3.07 -7.13 -17.10
N THR A 12 2.49 -7.97 -16.23
CA THR A 12 3.15 -8.43 -15.00
C THR A 12 4.48 -9.12 -15.29
N LYS A 13 4.55 -9.96 -16.34
CA LYS A 13 5.81 -10.61 -16.72
C LYS A 13 6.88 -9.61 -17.16
N HIS A 14 6.53 -8.66 -18.02
CA HIS A 14 7.47 -7.62 -18.47
C HIS A 14 7.87 -6.67 -17.33
N SER A 15 6.96 -6.42 -16.38
CA SER A 15 7.26 -5.55 -15.24
C SER A 15 8.38 -6.08 -14.34
N GLN A 16 8.63 -7.40 -14.33
CA GLN A 16 9.73 -8.02 -13.57
C GLN A 16 11.12 -7.55 -14.03
N THR A 17 11.23 -7.07 -15.27
CA THR A 17 12.45 -6.44 -15.77
C THR A 17 12.48 -4.98 -15.36
N THR A 18 13.42 -4.60 -14.51
CA THR A 18 13.47 -3.27 -13.87
C THR A 18 13.56 -2.14 -14.87
N GLU A 19 14.31 -2.30 -15.96
CA GLU A 19 14.52 -1.27 -16.99
C GLU A 19 13.46 -1.28 -18.10
N TYR A 20 12.50 -2.23 -18.04
CA TYR A 20 11.49 -2.33 -19.08
C TYR A 20 10.56 -1.12 -19.03
N ARG A 21 10.45 -0.41 -20.15
CA ARG A 21 9.53 0.73 -20.32
C ARG A 21 8.36 0.31 -21.20
N PHE A 22 7.17 0.57 -20.69
CA PHE A 22 5.94 0.19 -21.37
C PHE A 22 5.56 1.22 -22.45
N GLU A 23 5.52 0.74 -23.66
CA GLU A 23 5.07 1.48 -24.85
C GLU A 23 3.67 1.03 -25.25
N ARG A 24 2.84 1.62 -25.88
CA ARG A 24 1.56 1.16 -26.46
C ARG A 24 0.53 0.64 -25.43
N LEU A 25 0.57 1.09 -24.17
CA LEU A 25 -0.43 0.73 -23.16
C LEU A 25 -1.82 1.24 -23.54
N TYR A 26 -1.90 2.42 -24.18
CA TYR A 26 -3.16 3.03 -24.59
C TYR A 26 -4.00 2.13 -25.50
N ARG A 27 -3.37 1.26 -26.30
CA ARG A 27 -4.06 0.30 -27.17
C ARG A 27 -4.87 -0.76 -26.39
N ILE A 28 -4.56 -0.99 -25.13
CA ILE A 28 -5.32 -1.91 -24.26
C ILE A 28 -6.74 -1.39 -24.04
N LEU A 29 -6.93 -0.06 -24.04
CA LEU A 29 -8.23 0.60 -23.94
C LEU A 29 -9.14 0.38 -25.16
N PHE A 30 -8.63 -0.24 -26.22
CA PHE A 30 -9.44 -0.60 -27.40
C PHE A 30 -9.98 -2.02 -27.35
N ASN A 31 -9.68 -2.75 -26.27
CA ASN A 31 -10.11 -4.11 -26.08
C ASN A 31 -11.43 -4.16 -25.29
N GLU A 32 -12.52 -4.51 -25.92
CA GLU A 32 -13.86 -4.60 -25.32
C GLU A 32 -13.92 -5.53 -24.10
N GLU A 33 -13.20 -6.66 -24.15
CA GLU A 33 -13.18 -7.63 -23.05
C GLU A 33 -12.61 -7.01 -21.75
N MET A 34 -11.74 -6.00 -21.84
CA MET A 34 -11.26 -5.26 -20.68
C MET A 34 -12.41 -4.50 -19.99
N TYR A 35 -13.37 -3.98 -20.74
CA TYR A 35 -14.55 -3.28 -20.20
C TYR A 35 -15.57 -4.24 -19.57
N TYR A 36 -15.71 -5.45 -20.12
CA TYR A 36 -16.54 -6.47 -19.47
C TYR A 36 -15.98 -6.87 -18.11
N LEU A 37 -14.67 -7.07 -18.04
CA LEU A 37 -13.99 -7.33 -16.77
C LEU A 37 -14.08 -6.14 -15.81
N ALA A 38 -13.91 -4.91 -16.33
CA ALA A 38 -14.07 -3.68 -15.54
C ALA A 38 -15.50 -3.55 -14.98
N TYR A 39 -16.50 -3.81 -15.81
CA TYR A 39 -17.89 -3.82 -15.39
C TYR A 39 -18.15 -4.83 -14.25
N GLN A 40 -17.72 -6.09 -14.42
CA GLN A 40 -17.85 -7.12 -13.38
C GLN A 40 -17.23 -6.69 -12.05
N ARG A 41 -16.05 -6.07 -12.10
CA ARG A 41 -15.35 -5.60 -10.89
C ARG A 41 -16.04 -4.42 -10.22
N ILE A 42 -16.64 -3.52 -10.99
CA ILE A 42 -17.41 -2.39 -10.46
C ILE A 42 -18.75 -2.89 -9.90
N TYR A 43 -19.45 -3.78 -10.62
CA TYR A 43 -20.74 -4.33 -10.23
C TYR A 43 -20.69 -5.05 -8.88
N ALA A 44 -19.61 -5.77 -8.61
CA ALA A 44 -19.41 -6.51 -7.37
C ALA A 44 -19.15 -5.62 -6.12
N LYS A 45 -18.97 -4.29 -6.30
CA LYS A 45 -18.61 -3.40 -5.18
C LYS A 45 -19.81 -2.64 -4.62
N PRO A 46 -19.86 -2.42 -3.29
CA PRO A 46 -20.84 -1.49 -2.70
C PRO A 46 -20.71 -0.09 -3.33
N GLY A 47 -21.85 0.58 -3.55
CA GLY A 47 -21.89 1.91 -4.16
C GLY A 47 -21.82 1.91 -5.70
N ASN A 48 -21.92 0.71 -6.35
CA ASN A 48 -21.98 0.59 -7.79
C ASN A 48 -23.09 1.44 -8.43
N MET A 49 -24.25 1.57 -7.77
CA MET A 49 -25.41 2.35 -8.19
C MET A 49 -25.29 3.86 -7.93
N THR A 50 -24.18 4.33 -7.33
CA THR A 50 -24.01 5.76 -7.04
C THR A 50 -23.81 6.56 -8.32
N GLN A 51 -24.73 7.48 -8.61
CA GLN A 51 -24.73 8.34 -9.79
C GLN A 51 -23.54 9.31 -9.79
N GLY A 52 -22.93 9.49 -10.96
CA GLY A 52 -21.96 10.54 -11.23
C GLY A 52 -22.64 11.93 -11.41
N ALA A 53 -21.90 12.85 -12.04
CA ALA A 53 -22.43 14.18 -12.41
C ALA A 53 -23.47 14.11 -13.54
N ASP A 54 -23.39 13.09 -14.39
CA ASP A 54 -24.31 12.79 -15.49
C ASP A 54 -25.65 12.17 -15.03
N GLY A 55 -25.80 11.83 -13.75
CA GLY A 55 -26.98 11.18 -13.19
C GLY A 55 -27.14 9.72 -13.60
N GLU A 56 -26.16 9.13 -14.28
CA GLU A 56 -26.23 7.76 -14.76
C GLU A 56 -25.70 6.75 -13.76
N THR A 57 -26.25 5.53 -13.83
CA THR A 57 -25.87 4.39 -13.00
C THR A 57 -25.32 3.24 -13.86
N ILE A 58 -24.85 2.19 -13.19
CA ILE A 58 -24.35 0.97 -13.81
C ILE A 58 -25.41 0.23 -14.68
N ASP A 59 -26.72 0.43 -14.41
CA ASP A 59 -27.81 -0.24 -15.11
C ASP A 59 -27.92 0.12 -16.60
N ARG A 60 -27.33 1.24 -17.01
CA ARG A 60 -27.28 1.68 -18.42
C ARG A 60 -26.13 1.06 -19.20
N MET A 61 -25.51 0.01 -18.69
CA MET A 61 -24.46 -0.70 -19.41
C MET A 61 -25.02 -1.37 -20.67
N SER A 62 -24.33 -1.18 -21.80
CA SER A 62 -24.68 -1.81 -23.07
C SER A 62 -23.46 -1.94 -23.97
N LEU A 63 -23.51 -2.87 -24.93
CA LEU A 63 -22.41 -3.04 -25.90
C LEU A 63 -22.19 -1.78 -26.76
N PRO A 64 -23.25 -1.14 -27.34
CA PRO A 64 -23.07 0.08 -28.09
C PRO A 64 -22.43 1.22 -27.29
N ARG A 65 -22.66 1.25 -25.98
CA ARG A 65 -22.01 2.25 -25.09
C ARG A 65 -20.51 2.03 -25.00
N ILE A 66 -20.06 0.77 -24.84
CA ILE A 66 -18.64 0.42 -24.83
C ILE A 66 -18.00 0.76 -26.17
N GLU A 67 -18.65 0.39 -27.29
CA GLU A 67 -18.15 0.69 -28.64
C GLU A 67 -17.96 2.20 -28.84
N LYS A 68 -18.96 3.01 -28.45
CA LYS A 68 -18.87 4.47 -28.50
C LYS A 68 -17.73 5.01 -27.65
N LEU A 69 -17.54 4.47 -26.44
CA LEU A 69 -16.46 4.85 -25.54
C LEU A 69 -15.09 4.51 -26.14
N ILE A 70 -14.95 3.32 -26.73
CA ILE A 70 -13.72 2.90 -27.41
C ILE A 70 -13.43 3.79 -28.63
N LEU A 71 -14.45 4.18 -29.38
CA LEU A 71 -14.26 5.10 -30.53
C LEU A 71 -13.73 6.44 -30.06
N SER A 72 -14.31 7.04 -29.02
CA SER A 72 -13.82 8.31 -28.47
C SER A 72 -12.41 8.22 -27.86
N LEU A 73 -11.99 7.04 -27.40
CA LEU A 73 -10.62 6.80 -26.97
C LEU A 73 -9.67 6.62 -28.15
N LYS A 74 -10.10 6.00 -29.26
CA LYS A 74 -9.28 5.81 -30.45
C LYS A 74 -8.91 7.13 -31.12
N ASP A 75 -9.87 8.05 -31.23
CA ASP A 75 -9.68 9.38 -31.83
C ASP A 75 -9.20 10.45 -30.82
N GLU A 76 -8.98 10.06 -29.54
CA GLU A 76 -8.57 10.92 -28.42
C GLU A 76 -9.57 12.03 -28.04
N SER A 77 -10.81 12.00 -28.55
CA SER A 77 -11.87 12.95 -28.20
C SER A 77 -12.41 12.72 -26.77
N TYR A 78 -12.16 11.54 -26.18
CA TYR A 78 -12.57 11.24 -24.82
C TYR A 78 -12.04 12.27 -23.82
N SER A 79 -12.95 12.83 -23.03
CA SER A 79 -12.65 13.74 -21.94
C SER A 79 -13.44 13.32 -20.70
N PRO A 80 -12.75 13.03 -19.57
CA PRO A 80 -13.43 12.70 -18.32
C PRO A 80 -14.35 13.81 -17.85
N GLN A 81 -15.50 13.44 -17.30
CA GLN A 81 -16.44 14.39 -16.71
C GLN A 81 -15.98 14.80 -15.29
N PRO A 82 -16.31 16.01 -14.84
CA PRO A 82 -16.07 16.38 -13.46
C PRO A 82 -16.74 15.40 -12.49
N SER A 83 -16.04 15.00 -11.43
CA SER A 83 -16.64 14.13 -10.41
C SER A 83 -17.71 14.86 -9.60
N ARG A 84 -18.83 14.21 -9.30
CA ARG A 84 -19.84 14.77 -8.40
C ARG A 84 -19.33 14.70 -6.96
N ARG A 85 -19.24 15.87 -6.29
CA ARG A 85 -18.83 15.93 -4.89
C ARG A 85 -19.97 15.55 -3.95
N MET A 86 -19.71 14.64 -3.04
CA MET A 86 -20.57 14.21 -1.95
C MET A 86 -19.82 14.29 -0.63
N TYR A 87 -20.52 14.48 0.49
CA TYR A 87 -19.92 14.52 1.81
C TYR A 87 -20.37 13.33 2.64
N ILE A 88 -19.41 12.58 3.17
CA ILE A 88 -19.67 11.43 4.06
C ILE A 88 -19.32 11.85 5.49
N PRO A 89 -20.23 11.68 6.47
CA PRO A 89 -19.96 12.02 7.86
C PRO A 89 -18.87 11.09 8.43
N LYS A 90 -17.94 11.68 9.18
CA LYS A 90 -16.95 10.96 9.98
C LYS A 90 -17.45 10.79 11.42
N LYS A 91 -16.93 9.79 12.16
CA LYS A 91 -17.26 9.53 13.57
C LYS A 91 -16.99 10.73 14.50
N ASN A 92 -16.08 11.62 14.12
CA ASN A 92 -15.72 12.82 14.88
C ASN A 92 -16.57 14.07 14.54
N GLY A 93 -17.70 13.91 13.85
CA GLY A 93 -18.59 15.01 13.46
C GLY A 93 -18.13 15.82 12.23
N LYS A 94 -16.92 15.60 11.73
CA LYS A 94 -16.44 16.20 10.47
C LYS A 94 -16.97 15.43 9.27
N THR A 95 -16.93 16.04 8.08
CA THR A 95 -17.29 15.40 6.82
C THR A 95 -16.03 15.05 6.01
N ARG A 96 -16.14 14.00 5.18
CA ARG A 96 -15.12 13.63 4.18
C ARG A 96 -15.69 13.92 2.81
N PRO A 97 -15.04 14.78 1.99
CA PRO A 97 -15.46 14.97 0.61
C PRO A 97 -15.13 13.70 -0.21
N LEU A 98 -16.09 13.26 -1.00
CA LEU A 98 -15.95 12.13 -1.92
C LEU A 98 -16.29 12.59 -3.33
N GLY A 99 -15.43 12.33 -4.31
CA GLY A 99 -15.71 12.57 -5.72
C GLY A 99 -16.25 11.29 -6.37
N VAL A 100 -17.45 11.34 -6.91
CA VAL A 100 -18.08 10.22 -7.62
C VAL A 100 -17.94 10.45 -9.12
N PRO A 101 -17.10 9.69 -9.84
CA PRO A 101 -16.97 9.79 -11.29
C PRO A 101 -18.24 9.36 -12.01
N SER A 102 -18.43 9.80 -13.28
CA SER A 102 -19.45 9.28 -14.17
C SER A 102 -19.27 7.77 -14.41
N PHE A 103 -20.33 7.10 -14.91
CA PHE A 103 -20.23 5.66 -15.13
C PHE A 103 -19.18 5.31 -16.20
N ASP A 104 -19.12 6.04 -17.30
CA ASP A 104 -18.12 5.85 -18.34
C ASP A 104 -16.70 6.06 -17.81
N ASP A 105 -16.52 7.09 -16.98
CA ASP A 105 -15.22 7.35 -16.35
C ASP A 105 -14.84 6.23 -15.38
N LYS A 106 -15.80 5.68 -14.63
CA LYS A 106 -15.54 4.50 -13.77
C LYS A 106 -15.02 3.32 -14.59
N LEU A 107 -15.61 3.04 -15.75
CA LEU A 107 -15.16 1.97 -16.63
C LEU A 107 -13.74 2.19 -17.15
N VAL A 108 -13.45 3.37 -17.69
CA VAL A 108 -12.11 3.68 -18.23
C VAL A 108 -11.07 3.68 -17.10
N GLN A 109 -11.39 4.29 -15.96
CA GLN A 109 -10.51 4.28 -14.79
C GLN A 109 -10.22 2.86 -14.28
N GLU A 110 -11.20 1.95 -14.30
CA GLU A 110 -10.97 0.57 -13.86
C GLU A 110 -10.07 -0.18 -14.84
N VAL A 111 -10.21 0.02 -16.15
CA VAL A 111 -9.29 -0.55 -17.14
C VAL A 111 -7.87 -0.03 -16.91
N VAL A 112 -7.70 1.28 -16.74
CA VAL A 112 -6.37 1.90 -16.47
C VAL A 112 -5.82 1.40 -15.13
N ARG A 113 -6.64 1.27 -14.07
CA ARG A 113 -6.24 0.72 -12.77
C ARG A 113 -5.70 -0.70 -12.89
N MET A 114 -6.40 -1.58 -13.66
CA MET A 114 -5.93 -2.95 -13.88
C MET A 114 -4.57 -2.98 -14.59
N VAL A 115 -4.36 -2.11 -15.56
CA VAL A 115 -3.07 -1.99 -16.27
C VAL A 115 -1.97 -1.52 -15.34
N LEU A 116 -2.21 -0.46 -14.57
CA LEU A 116 -1.24 0.06 -13.60
C LEU A 116 -0.95 -0.96 -12.48
N GLU A 117 -1.97 -1.66 -11.98
CA GLU A 117 -1.78 -2.72 -10.98
C GLU A 117 -0.88 -3.84 -11.51
N ALA A 118 -1.09 -4.30 -12.76
CA ALA A 118 -0.25 -5.32 -13.38
C ALA A 118 1.23 -4.86 -13.57
N ILE A 119 1.47 -3.56 -13.70
CA ILE A 119 2.82 -2.99 -13.87
C ILE A 119 3.50 -2.75 -12.52
N TYR A 120 2.79 -2.22 -11.52
CA TYR A 120 3.41 -1.67 -10.31
C TYR A 120 3.31 -2.57 -9.09
N GLU A 121 2.30 -3.47 -8.99
CA GLU A 121 2.05 -4.26 -7.77
C GLU A 121 3.27 -5.08 -7.33
N GLY A 122 3.99 -5.67 -8.27
CA GLY A 122 5.21 -6.45 -8.00
C GLY A 122 6.44 -5.63 -7.56
N HIS A 123 6.34 -4.29 -7.58
CA HIS A 123 7.45 -3.38 -7.23
C HIS A 123 7.24 -2.61 -5.93
N PHE A 124 6.02 -2.65 -5.40
CA PHE A 124 5.74 -2.01 -4.12
C PHE A 124 6.42 -2.76 -2.97
N GLU A 125 6.97 -2.02 -2.04
CA GLU A 125 7.62 -2.58 -0.86
C GLU A 125 6.61 -3.38 0.00
N ASP A 126 7.13 -4.40 0.68
CA ASP A 126 6.30 -5.26 1.56
C ASP A 126 5.73 -4.52 2.77
N THR A 127 6.29 -3.38 3.08
CA THR A 127 5.85 -2.49 4.15
C THR A 127 4.59 -1.68 3.83
N SER A 128 4.18 -1.64 2.55
CA SER A 128 2.97 -0.95 2.08
C SER A 128 1.76 -1.90 2.05
N HIS A 129 0.67 -1.54 2.71
CA HIS A 129 -0.51 -2.41 2.87
C HIS A 129 -1.82 -1.83 2.36
N GLY A 130 -1.98 -0.50 2.27
CA GLY A 130 -3.22 0.14 1.84
C GLY A 130 -3.52 -0.04 0.35
N PHE A 131 -4.79 -0.29 0.00
CA PHE A 131 -5.29 -0.34 -1.37
C PHE A 131 -4.62 -1.35 -2.31
N ARG A 132 -3.99 -2.38 -1.77
CA ARG A 132 -3.29 -3.42 -2.54
C ARG A 132 -4.06 -4.75 -2.54
N PRO A 133 -3.96 -5.57 -3.61
CA PRO A 133 -4.51 -6.92 -3.62
C PRO A 133 -3.94 -7.76 -2.46
N HIS A 134 -4.80 -8.56 -1.83
CA HIS A 134 -4.43 -9.47 -0.72
C HIS A 134 -3.81 -8.79 0.51
N ARG A 135 -3.89 -7.46 0.61
CA ARG A 135 -3.44 -6.68 1.76
C ARG A 135 -4.61 -5.90 2.38
N SER A 136 -4.53 -5.66 3.67
CA SER A 136 -5.58 -5.01 4.45
C SER A 136 -4.99 -4.33 5.68
N CYS A 137 -5.82 -3.61 6.43
CA CYS A 137 -5.46 -3.09 7.75
C CYS A 137 -4.96 -4.22 8.68
N HIS A 138 -5.58 -5.41 8.63
CA HIS A 138 -5.15 -6.56 9.42
C HIS A 138 -3.75 -7.06 9.05
N THR A 139 -3.38 -7.03 7.77
CA THR A 139 -2.02 -7.40 7.35
C THR A 139 -0.99 -6.38 7.82
N ALA A 140 -1.32 -5.09 7.86
CA ALA A 140 -0.47 -4.03 8.41
C ALA A 140 -0.29 -4.23 9.93
N LEU A 141 -1.38 -4.40 10.67
CA LEU A 141 -1.34 -4.65 12.13
C LEU A 141 -0.55 -5.91 12.48
N ASN A 142 -0.71 -6.98 11.71
CA ASN A 142 0.06 -8.21 11.88
C ASN A 142 1.57 -7.99 11.62
N ALA A 143 1.92 -7.17 10.63
CA ALA A 143 3.30 -6.78 10.38
C ALA A 143 3.87 -5.98 11.56
N VAL A 144 3.13 -5.00 12.10
CA VAL A 144 3.50 -4.25 13.31
C VAL A 144 3.71 -5.20 14.48
N GLN A 145 2.74 -6.07 14.78
CA GLN A 145 2.84 -7.03 15.89
C GLN A 145 4.09 -7.91 15.79
N LYS A 146 4.40 -8.42 14.59
CA LYS A 146 5.54 -9.33 14.39
C LYS A 146 6.88 -8.63 14.37
N THR A 147 6.96 -7.39 13.84
CA THR A 147 8.26 -6.76 13.54
C THR A 147 8.63 -5.64 14.50
N PHE A 148 7.65 -5.05 15.24
CA PHE A 148 7.90 -3.95 16.16
C PHE A 148 8.19 -4.43 17.60
N THR A 149 8.14 -5.73 17.85
CA THR A 149 8.47 -6.31 19.16
C THR A 149 9.86 -5.84 19.63
N GLY A 150 9.94 -5.38 20.87
CA GLY A 150 11.18 -4.87 21.47
C GLY A 150 11.58 -3.47 21.04
N LYS A 151 10.75 -2.78 20.24
CA LYS A 151 10.96 -1.36 19.94
C LYS A 151 10.52 -0.50 21.13
N LYS A 152 11.23 0.58 21.37
CA LYS A 152 10.97 1.49 22.50
C LYS A 152 10.23 2.74 22.09
N TRP A 153 10.44 3.16 20.87
CA TRP A 153 9.84 4.34 20.30
C TRP A 153 8.87 3.90 19.22
N PHE A 154 7.67 4.41 19.28
CA PHE A 154 6.65 4.31 18.26
C PHE A 154 6.36 5.71 17.76
N ILE A 155 6.49 5.90 16.46
CA ILE A 155 6.21 7.16 15.77
C ILE A 155 5.06 6.86 14.82
N GLU A 156 3.96 7.59 14.99
CA GLU A 156 2.80 7.55 14.12
C GLU A 156 2.74 8.85 13.33
N GLY A 157 2.58 8.74 12.02
CA GLY A 157 2.48 9.86 11.11
C GLY A 157 1.30 9.71 10.17
N ASP A 158 0.67 10.84 9.82
CA ASP A 158 -0.38 10.96 8.81
C ASP A 158 -0.01 12.11 7.87
N ILE A 159 -0.11 11.87 6.55
CA ILE A 159 0.12 12.91 5.55
C ILE A 159 -1.15 13.75 5.41
N LYS A 160 -1.17 14.89 6.09
CA LYS A 160 -2.34 15.80 6.10
C LYS A 160 -2.79 16.16 4.70
N GLY A 161 -4.02 15.76 4.38
CA GLY A 161 -4.64 16.11 3.10
C GLY A 161 -3.90 15.52 1.90
N PHE A 162 -3.32 14.35 2.02
CA PHE A 162 -2.52 13.71 0.97
C PHE A 162 -3.21 13.74 -0.39
N PHE A 163 -4.45 13.24 -0.46
CA PHE A 163 -5.20 13.18 -1.72
C PHE A 163 -5.49 14.56 -2.33
N ASP A 164 -5.56 15.60 -1.54
CA ASP A 164 -5.84 16.97 -2.02
C ASP A 164 -4.56 17.71 -2.45
N ASN A 165 -3.37 17.22 -2.03
CA ASN A 165 -2.10 17.91 -2.22
C ASN A 165 -1.08 17.19 -3.13
N VAL A 166 -1.44 16.04 -3.75
CA VAL A 166 -0.55 15.35 -4.68
C VAL A 166 -0.20 16.26 -5.85
N ASN A 167 1.09 16.48 -6.08
CA ASN A 167 1.57 17.24 -7.23
C ASN A 167 1.42 16.40 -8.49
N HIS A 168 0.65 16.90 -9.46
CA HIS A 168 0.38 16.19 -10.71
C HIS A 168 1.63 15.96 -11.54
N ASP A 169 2.53 16.93 -11.62
CA ASP A 169 3.73 16.82 -12.46
C ASP A 169 4.71 15.80 -11.87
N ILE A 170 4.93 15.83 -10.55
CA ILE A 170 5.75 14.82 -9.87
C ILE A 170 5.16 13.40 -10.07
N LEU A 171 3.83 13.24 -9.93
CA LEU A 171 3.19 11.95 -10.17
C LEU A 171 3.39 11.47 -11.61
N ILE A 172 3.24 12.37 -12.58
CA ILE A 172 3.46 12.07 -13.99
C ILE A 172 4.93 11.69 -14.27
N ASP A 173 5.88 12.38 -13.66
CA ASP A 173 7.30 12.05 -13.80
C ASP A 173 7.62 10.66 -13.23
N ILE A 174 7.04 10.30 -12.07
CA ILE A 174 7.14 8.94 -11.50
C ILE A 174 6.55 7.90 -12.45
N LEU A 175 5.40 8.17 -13.05
CA LEU A 175 4.79 7.26 -14.02
C LEU A 175 5.66 7.10 -15.27
N LYS A 176 6.28 8.18 -15.75
CA LYS A 176 7.17 8.19 -16.92
C LYS A 176 8.46 7.41 -16.70
N GLU A 177 8.86 7.10 -15.49
CA GLU A 177 9.99 6.20 -15.26
C GLU A 177 9.79 4.82 -15.89
N ARG A 178 8.54 4.34 -15.92
CA ARG A 178 8.19 3.02 -16.47
C ARG A 178 7.29 3.06 -17.69
N ILE A 179 6.57 4.15 -17.92
CA ILE A 179 5.60 4.30 -19.01
C ILE A 179 6.11 5.36 -19.99
N SER A 180 6.44 4.92 -21.20
CA SER A 180 6.83 5.83 -22.31
C SER A 180 5.68 6.12 -23.29
N ASP A 181 4.50 5.54 -23.08
CA ASP A 181 3.30 5.81 -23.87
C ASP A 181 2.66 7.15 -23.48
N GLU A 182 2.98 8.19 -24.21
CA GLU A 182 2.47 9.56 -23.98
C GLU A 182 0.94 9.65 -24.06
N ARG A 183 0.25 8.80 -24.84
CA ARG A 183 -1.22 8.77 -24.89
C ARG A 183 -1.80 8.32 -23.54
N SER A 184 -1.23 7.29 -22.94
CA SER A 184 -1.60 6.83 -21.59
C SER A 184 -1.34 7.90 -20.53
N ILE A 185 -0.20 8.58 -20.61
CA ILE A 185 0.15 9.67 -19.69
C ILE A 185 -0.82 10.84 -19.83
N ARG A 186 -1.17 11.25 -21.08
CA ARG A 186 -2.16 12.31 -21.30
C ARG A 186 -3.53 11.94 -20.73
N LEU A 187 -3.97 10.69 -20.88
CA LEU A 187 -5.24 10.23 -20.30
C LEU A 187 -5.25 10.32 -18.77
N ILE A 188 -4.19 9.86 -18.11
CA ILE A 188 -4.07 9.97 -16.64
C ILE A 188 -4.11 11.45 -16.24
N ARG A 189 -3.40 12.32 -16.94
CA ARG A 189 -3.43 13.77 -16.68
C ARG A 189 -4.83 14.37 -16.88
N LYS A 190 -5.61 13.90 -17.88
CA LYS A 190 -7.02 14.29 -18.04
C LYS A 190 -7.85 13.91 -16.81
N PHE A 191 -7.69 12.70 -16.25
CA PHE A 191 -8.40 12.30 -15.01
C PHE A 191 -8.01 13.17 -13.82
N LEU A 192 -6.74 13.50 -13.65
CA LEU A 192 -6.27 14.34 -12.55
C LEU A 192 -6.84 15.77 -12.64
N ARG A 193 -7.05 16.29 -13.85
CA ARG A 193 -7.54 17.64 -14.12
C ARG A 193 -9.04 17.74 -14.37
N ALA A 194 -9.77 16.63 -14.32
CA ALA A 194 -11.20 16.61 -14.64
C ALA A 194 -12.06 17.52 -13.73
N GLY A 195 -11.57 17.85 -12.54
CA GLY A 195 -12.28 18.69 -11.59
C GLY A 195 -13.43 17.99 -10.88
N TYR A 196 -14.25 18.77 -10.21
CA TYR A 196 -15.45 18.28 -9.55
C TYR A 196 -16.60 19.29 -9.61
N LEU A 197 -17.83 18.80 -9.52
CA LEU A 197 -19.05 19.57 -9.38
C LEU A 197 -19.51 19.53 -7.93
N GLU A 198 -19.66 20.71 -7.32
CA GLU A 198 -20.22 20.91 -6.00
C GLU A 198 -21.31 21.95 -6.06
N GLN A 199 -22.50 21.60 -5.61
CA GLN A 199 -23.68 22.50 -5.69
C GLN A 199 -23.87 23.11 -7.10
N TRP A 200 -23.70 22.28 -8.14
CA TRP A 200 -23.79 22.67 -9.55
C TRP A 200 -22.73 23.69 -10.04
N ARG A 201 -21.69 23.94 -9.21
CA ARG A 201 -20.54 24.76 -9.59
C ARG A 201 -19.34 23.88 -9.93
N PHE A 202 -18.68 24.20 -11.02
CA PHE A 202 -17.45 23.51 -11.40
C PHE A 202 -16.26 24.08 -10.63
N HIS A 203 -15.42 23.17 -10.16
CA HIS A 203 -14.14 23.45 -9.54
C HIS A 203 -13.04 22.68 -10.24
N GLY A 204 -12.07 23.42 -10.79
CA GLY A 204 -10.88 22.81 -11.40
C GLY A 204 -9.92 22.23 -10.36
N THR A 205 -9.23 21.15 -10.70
CA THR A 205 -8.18 20.55 -9.85
C THR A 205 -6.82 20.83 -10.47
N TYR A 206 -6.00 21.61 -9.76
CA TYR A 206 -4.61 21.92 -10.14
C TYR A 206 -3.61 21.00 -9.40
N SER A 207 -4.02 20.45 -8.27
CA SER A 207 -3.30 19.46 -7.47
C SER A 207 -4.29 18.46 -6.91
N GLY A 208 -3.79 17.36 -6.39
CA GLY A 208 -4.59 16.33 -5.75
C GLY A 208 -5.23 15.33 -6.71
N MET A 209 -5.86 14.36 -6.12
CA MET A 209 -6.61 13.29 -6.78
C MET A 209 -8.00 13.20 -6.18
N PRO A 210 -9.07 12.99 -6.98
CA PRO A 210 -10.42 12.87 -6.43
C PRO A 210 -10.48 11.72 -5.41
N GLN A 211 -10.82 12.02 -4.16
CA GLN A 211 -11.12 10.98 -3.17
C GLN A 211 -12.39 10.24 -3.63
N GLY A 212 -12.26 8.95 -3.98
CA GLY A 212 -13.35 8.14 -4.53
C GLY A 212 -13.23 7.85 -6.04
N GLY A 213 -12.26 8.42 -6.73
CA GLY A 213 -11.87 7.96 -8.06
C GLY A 213 -11.32 6.54 -8.02
N ILE A 214 -11.68 5.70 -8.99
CA ILE A 214 -11.27 4.28 -9.03
C ILE A 214 -9.75 4.14 -9.21
N ILE A 215 -9.14 5.06 -9.96
CA ILE A 215 -7.69 5.07 -10.22
C ILE A 215 -6.88 5.70 -9.05
N SER A 216 -7.50 6.55 -8.23
CA SER A 216 -6.78 7.32 -7.20
C SER A 216 -5.98 6.45 -6.20
N PRO A 217 -6.48 5.30 -5.72
CA PRO A 217 -5.73 4.45 -4.80
C PRO A 217 -4.41 3.89 -5.37
N ILE A 218 -4.42 3.45 -6.62
CA ILE A 218 -3.19 2.94 -7.26
C ILE A 218 -2.19 4.07 -7.55
N LEU A 219 -2.66 5.24 -7.97
CA LEU A 219 -1.80 6.41 -8.17
C LEU A 219 -1.20 6.88 -6.84
N ALA A 220 -1.96 6.83 -5.75
CA ALA A 220 -1.47 7.11 -4.40
C ALA A 220 -0.32 6.18 -4.01
N ASN A 221 -0.49 4.87 -4.23
CA ASN A 221 0.57 3.90 -3.93
C ASN A 221 1.80 4.10 -4.81
N ILE A 222 1.65 4.42 -6.11
CA ILE A 222 2.77 4.72 -7.01
C ILE A 222 3.54 5.96 -6.52
N TYR A 223 2.84 7.00 -6.06
CA TYR A 223 3.46 8.20 -5.52
C TYR A 223 4.21 7.92 -4.21
N LEU A 224 3.57 7.22 -3.27
CA LEU A 224 4.11 6.92 -1.95
C LEU A 224 5.16 5.80 -1.95
N ASP A 225 5.27 5.01 -3.01
CA ASP A 225 6.35 4.02 -3.17
C ASP A 225 7.74 4.66 -3.12
N LYS A 226 7.85 5.94 -3.51
CA LYS A 226 9.11 6.70 -3.34
C LYS A 226 9.46 6.90 -1.86
N LEU A 227 8.46 7.16 -1.01
CA LEU A 227 8.66 7.24 0.43
C LEU A 227 9.02 5.86 1.01
N ASP A 228 8.33 4.79 0.58
CA ASP A 228 8.60 3.43 1.06
C ASP A 228 10.04 3.00 0.76
N LYS A 229 10.52 3.27 -0.46
CA LYS A 229 11.89 2.99 -0.88
C LYS A 229 12.91 3.83 -0.11
N TYR A 230 12.64 5.12 0.08
CA TYR A 230 13.48 5.98 0.91
C TYR A 230 13.56 5.46 2.35
N MET A 231 12.45 5.07 2.96
CA MET A 231 12.42 4.54 4.32
C MET A 231 13.18 3.21 4.45
N LYS A 232 13.14 2.38 3.42
CA LYS A 232 13.93 1.14 3.36
C LYS A 232 15.44 1.42 3.32
N GLU A 233 15.86 2.35 2.48
CA GLU A 233 17.26 2.79 2.39
C GLU A 233 17.71 3.45 3.70
N TYR A 234 16.91 4.36 4.24
CA TYR A 234 17.18 5.01 5.50
C TYR A 234 17.31 4.00 6.65
N ALA A 235 16.43 2.99 6.71
CA ALA A 235 16.52 1.94 7.73
C ALA A 235 17.84 1.16 7.63
N THR A 236 18.33 0.90 6.42
CA THR A 236 19.62 0.21 6.20
C THR A 236 20.79 1.02 6.75
N GLY A 237 20.80 2.34 6.58
CA GLY A 237 21.81 3.22 7.13
C GLY A 237 21.68 3.49 8.64
N PHE A 238 20.42 3.46 9.16
CA PHE A 238 20.11 3.68 10.57
C PHE A 238 20.42 2.45 11.43
N ASP A 239 20.20 1.25 10.93
CA ASP A 239 20.35 -0.02 11.65
C ASP A 239 21.82 -0.24 12.04
N ARG A 240 22.04 -0.54 13.33
CA ARG A 240 23.40 -0.70 13.89
C ARG A 240 23.44 -1.86 14.88
N GLY A 241 24.59 -2.56 14.92
CA GLY A 241 24.86 -3.66 15.85
C GLY A 241 24.09 -4.94 15.51
N ASN A 242 24.49 -6.07 16.06
CA ASN A 242 23.84 -7.38 15.83
C ASN A 242 22.83 -7.74 16.92
N ARG A 243 23.09 -7.31 18.16
CA ARG A 243 22.25 -7.57 19.34
C ARG A 243 22.33 -6.44 20.34
N VAL A 244 21.29 -6.29 21.15
CA VAL A 244 21.29 -5.39 22.31
C VAL A 244 22.29 -5.89 23.34
N ARG A 245 23.02 -5.00 23.99
CA ARG A 245 23.96 -5.32 25.07
C ARG A 245 23.18 -5.85 26.27
N ALA A 246 23.52 -7.06 26.71
CA ALA A 246 23.00 -7.59 27.95
C ALA A 246 23.70 -6.95 29.17
N TYR A 247 23.00 -6.89 30.29
CA TYR A 247 23.66 -6.53 31.56
C TYR A 247 24.64 -7.61 31.97
N ARG A 248 25.81 -7.19 32.50
CA ARG A 248 26.88 -8.12 32.88
C ARG A 248 26.40 -9.13 33.94
N GLU A 249 25.61 -8.68 34.90
CA GLU A 249 25.05 -9.51 35.96
C GLU A 249 24.11 -10.59 35.39
N TYR A 250 23.31 -10.23 34.40
CA TYR A 250 22.43 -11.19 33.73
C TYR A 250 23.23 -12.22 32.90
N GLU A 251 24.32 -11.80 32.27
CA GLU A 251 25.21 -12.73 31.54
C GLU A 251 25.90 -13.70 32.46
N VAL A 252 26.36 -13.25 33.65
CA VAL A 252 26.96 -14.09 34.67
C VAL A 252 25.97 -15.15 35.15
N LEU A 253 24.73 -14.77 35.50
CA LEU A 253 23.69 -15.71 35.88
C LEU A 253 23.32 -16.68 34.74
N THR A 254 23.33 -16.21 33.51
CA THR A 254 23.11 -17.07 32.32
C THR A 254 24.21 -18.10 32.15
N TYR A 255 25.46 -17.70 32.38
CA TYR A 255 26.59 -18.61 32.36
C TYR A 255 26.52 -19.63 33.47
N GLN A 256 26.24 -19.21 34.73
CA GLN A 256 26.03 -20.13 35.88
C GLN A 256 24.92 -21.14 35.60
N LYS A 257 23.79 -20.70 35.01
CA LYS A 257 22.70 -21.59 34.59
C LYS A 257 23.19 -22.69 33.66
N ARG A 258 24.00 -22.31 32.63
CA ARG A 258 24.57 -23.28 31.69
C ARG A 258 25.46 -24.31 32.36
N LEU A 259 26.28 -23.88 33.31
CA LEU A 259 27.12 -24.79 34.07
C LEU A 259 26.28 -25.79 34.87
N VAL A 260 25.34 -25.31 35.69
CA VAL A 260 24.45 -26.18 36.48
C VAL A 260 23.62 -27.11 35.60
N MET A 261 23.19 -26.68 34.43
CA MET A 261 22.48 -27.55 33.45
C MET A 261 23.40 -28.65 32.88
N ARG A 262 24.72 -28.41 32.73
CA ARG A 262 25.69 -29.43 32.31
C ARG A 262 25.89 -30.45 33.43
N GLU A 263 26.10 -29.99 34.66
CA GLU A 263 26.24 -30.85 35.86
C GLU A 263 24.99 -31.71 36.03
N LEU A 264 23.80 -31.15 35.84
CA LEU A 264 22.53 -31.90 35.97
C LEU A 264 22.39 -33.03 34.93
N LYS A 265 22.98 -32.86 33.73
CA LYS A 265 22.99 -33.93 32.72
C LYS A 265 23.89 -35.10 33.08
N THR A 266 24.92 -34.87 33.87
CA THR A 266 25.91 -35.89 34.25
C THR A 266 25.66 -36.48 35.65
N ALA A 267 24.81 -35.83 36.46
CA ALA A 267 24.47 -36.26 37.80
C ALA A 267 23.68 -37.59 37.77
N THR A 268 24.19 -38.57 38.51
CA THR A 268 23.62 -39.92 38.64
C THR A 268 22.89 -40.14 39.94
N ASN A 269 23.19 -39.30 40.96
CA ASN A 269 22.63 -39.40 42.29
C ASN A 269 21.40 -38.47 42.45
N ASP A 270 20.29 -39.00 42.99
CA ASP A 270 19.04 -38.26 43.17
C ASP A 270 19.15 -37.09 44.17
N VAL A 271 20.01 -37.20 45.18
CA VAL A 271 20.26 -36.11 46.13
C VAL A 271 20.96 -34.94 45.45
N GLU A 272 22.00 -35.24 44.67
CA GLU A 272 22.75 -34.26 43.87
C GLU A 272 21.84 -33.57 42.86
N ARG A 273 21.00 -34.32 42.14
CA ARG A 273 20.02 -33.78 41.20
C ARG A 273 19.06 -32.81 41.87
N LYS A 274 18.55 -33.10 43.06
CA LYS A 274 17.67 -32.19 43.81
C LYS A 274 18.38 -30.88 44.17
N VAL A 275 19.63 -30.93 44.60
CA VAL A 275 20.42 -29.73 44.90
C VAL A 275 20.62 -28.88 43.66
N LEU A 276 20.99 -29.48 42.53
CA LEU A 276 21.18 -28.77 41.28
C LEU A 276 19.88 -28.13 40.74
N VAL A 277 18.75 -28.82 40.87
CA VAL A 277 17.43 -28.27 40.49
C VAL A 277 17.06 -27.07 41.35
N ASN A 278 17.31 -27.14 42.68
CA ASN A 278 17.06 -25.99 43.57
C ASN A 278 17.96 -24.80 43.18
N ARG A 279 19.25 -25.04 42.90
CA ARG A 279 20.15 -23.99 42.41
C ARG A 279 19.69 -23.38 41.09
N LEU A 280 19.17 -24.18 40.15
CA LEU A 280 18.56 -23.66 38.90
C LEU A 280 17.36 -22.75 39.16
N LYS A 281 16.49 -23.11 40.11
CA LYS A 281 15.32 -22.30 40.53
C LYS A 281 15.76 -20.94 41.10
N GLU A 282 16.80 -20.93 41.93
CA GLU A 282 17.34 -19.69 42.48
C GLU A 282 17.93 -18.79 41.41
N ILE A 283 18.72 -19.34 40.48
CA ILE A 283 19.29 -18.61 39.37
C ILE A 283 18.16 -18.05 38.46
N ASP A 284 17.13 -18.85 38.15
CA ASP A 284 16.01 -18.39 37.33
C ASP A 284 15.19 -17.30 38.04
N LYS A 285 15.00 -17.41 39.37
CA LYS A 285 14.37 -16.36 40.16
C LYS A 285 15.17 -15.06 40.11
N ALA A 286 16.48 -15.12 40.29
CA ALA A 286 17.37 -13.96 40.21
C ALA A 286 17.36 -13.32 38.82
N ARG A 287 17.38 -14.13 37.74
CA ARG A 287 17.31 -13.65 36.37
C ARG A 287 15.97 -12.98 36.05
N SER A 288 14.86 -13.50 36.56
CA SER A 288 13.52 -12.93 36.37
C SER A 288 13.32 -11.60 37.09
N ALA A 289 14.09 -11.36 38.16
CA ALA A 289 14.03 -10.14 38.97
C ALA A 289 14.78 -8.95 38.37
N MET A 290 15.58 -9.16 37.31
CA MET A 290 16.36 -8.11 36.69
C MET A 290 16.09 -7.97 35.18
N PRO A 291 16.28 -6.77 34.57
CA PRO A 291 16.23 -6.60 33.14
C PRO A 291 17.39 -7.34 32.48
N CYS A 292 17.08 -8.04 31.36
CA CYS A 292 18.09 -8.81 30.63
C CYS A 292 18.98 -7.95 29.74
N PHE A 293 18.47 -6.80 29.23
CA PHE A 293 19.15 -5.95 28.26
C PHE A 293 19.18 -4.48 28.66
N ALA A 294 20.26 -3.81 28.27
CA ALA A 294 20.37 -2.36 28.45
C ALA A 294 19.30 -1.64 27.61
N PRO A 295 18.42 -0.85 28.27
CA PRO A 295 17.26 -0.28 27.58
C PRO A 295 17.63 0.74 26.50
N MET A 296 18.76 1.43 26.60
CA MET A 296 19.20 2.50 25.69
C MET A 296 20.62 2.21 25.18
N ASP A 297 20.82 1.02 24.61
CA ASP A 297 22.10 0.68 24.02
C ASP A 297 22.34 1.48 22.74
N GLY A 298 23.22 2.50 22.79
CA GLY A 298 23.59 3.33 21.64
C GLY A 298 24.28 2.55 20.51
N ASN A 299 24.77 1.33 20.77
CA ASN A 299 25.40 0.47 19.78
C ASN A 299 24.41 -0.45 19.06
N PHE A 300 23.15 -0.44 19.48
CA PHE A 300 22.08 -1.21 18.83
C PHE A 300 20.91 -0.30 18.46
N LYS A 301 20.65 -0.19 17.17
CA LYS A 301 19.53 0.55 16.61
C LYS A 301 18.82 -0.28 15.56
N ARG A 302 17.50 -0.21 15.51
CA ARG A 302 16.67 -0.87 14.51
C ARG A 302 15.47 -0.01 14.19
N LEU A 303 15.30 0.33 12.93
CA LEU A 303 14.12 0.97 12.40
C LEU A 303 13.21 -0.10 11.77
N LYS A 304 11.92 0.00 12.05
CA LYS A 304 10.87 -0.74 11.34
C LYS A 304 9.83 0.23 10.86
N TYR A 305 9.34 0.01 9.66
CA TYR A 305 8.40 0.87 8.98
C TYR A 305 7.24 0.05 8.42
N VAL A 306 6.04 0.55 8.54
CA VAL A 306 4.82 0.00 7.95
C VAL A 306 3.94 1.16 7.54
N ARG A 307 3.34 1.10 6.35
CA ARG A 307 2.42 2.12 5.84
C ARG A 307 1.08 1.49 5.44
N TYR A 308 0.02 2.19 5.78
CA TYR A 308 -1.33 1.89 5.32
C TYR A 308 -1.96 3.14 4.69
N ALA A 309 -1.98 3.22 3.35
CA ALA A 309 -2.36 4.42 2.59
C ALA A 309 -1.44 5.62 2.94
N ASP A 310 -1.99 6.68 3.50
CA ASP A 310 -1.30 7.89 3.97
C ASP A 310 -0.87 7.85 5.44
N ASP A 311 -1.26 6.81 6.20
CA ASP A 311 -0.82 6.55 7.59
C ASP A 311 0.48 5.71 7.62
N PHE A 312 1.45 6.06 8.47
CA PHE A 312 2.72 5.34 8.62
C PHE A 312 3.31 5.42 10.03
#